data_445a40b905e440bb38315d7ada7348b0
#
_entry.id   445a40b905e440bb38315d7ada7348b0
#
_cell.length_a   1.000
_cell.length_b   1.000
_cell.length_c   1.000
_cell.angle_alpha   90.00
_cell.angle_beta   90.00
_cell.angle_gamma   90.00
#
_symmetry.space_group_name_H-M   'P 1'
#
loop_
_entity.id
_entity.type
_entity.pdbx_description
1 polymer ?
#
loop_
_entity_poly.entity_id
_entity_poly.type
_entity_poly.pdbx_seq_one_letter_code
_entity_poly.pdbx_strand_id
1 'polypeptide(L)'
;MELRHVLGGTYVAVGATALLPLYKLNDTDVVLLDTGYAKLDRSGLTHLLEDNHFQLKGILCSHAHFDHTGNVRYLQDRYGAVAAAQIIEAGISVNPDAYRANYVPLTYGRSRKYFLEECFIADVIIPADAAELTFCGAKFGILQLPGHSAGHIGIITPDGVAYLGDCLISRSQIDEAKLPTSMFIARDLESKRSLYALHCPAYIVAHKEVFTDITDLIGENIHFIESKAQEMLDCLTDGMTFDQWIYEFCKRENVRTHNELKFSVVERNFANFAAWMEDEGAIT
;
A
#
# COMPACT_ATOMS: atom_id res chain seq x y z
N MET A 1 -14.36 7.67 13.77
CA MET A 1 -13.09 7.93 13.05
C MET A 1 -12.87 9.43 13.04
N GLU A 2 -11.70 9.91 13.43
CA GLU A 2 -11.39 11.35 13.45
C GLU A 2 -11.09 11.82 12.03
N LEU A 3 -11.62 13.00 11.64
CA LEU A 3 -11.33 13.65 10.36
C LEU A 3 -10.45 14.88 10.63
N ARG A 4 -9.27 14.94 9.99
CA ARG A 4 -8.31 16.06 10.11
C ARG A 4 -8.17 16.76 8.77
N HIS A 5 -8.21 18.08 8.79
CA HIS A 5 -7.93 18.90 7.61
C HIS A 5 -6.43 18.92 7.31
N VAL A 6 -6.08 18.81 6.02
CA VAL A 6 -4.68 18.90 5.53
C VAL A 6 -4.50 20.19 4.75
N LEU A 7 -5.20 20.36 3.63
CA LEU A 7 -5.10 21.55 2.78
C LEU A 7 -6.34 21.62 1.87
N GLY A 8 -6.95 22.81 1.71
CA GLY A 8 -8.07 23.01 0.79
C GLY A 8 -9.21 22.04 1.02
N GLY A 9 -9.58 21.25 0.01
CA GLY A 9 -10.56 20.16 0.09
C GLY A 9 -10.00 18.81 0.54
N THR A 10 -8.69 18.74 0.83
CA THR A 10 -8.02 17.50 1.23
C THR A 10 -8.03 17.32 2.75
N TYR A 11 -8.52 16.19 3.20
CA TYR A 11 -8.60 15.74 4.59
C TYR A 11 -8.00 14.34 4.74
N VAL A 12 -7.76 13.91 5.98
CA VAL A 12 -7.44 12.52 6.32
C VAL A 12 -8.38 12.02 7.40
N ALA A 13 -8.95 10.86 7.20
CA ALA A 13 -9.62 10.10 8.23
C ALA A 13 -8.60 9.21 8.93
N VAL A 14 -8.56 9.25 10.26
CA VAL A 14 -7.60 8.45 11.05
C VAL A 14 -8.17 7.06 11.26
N GLY A 15 -7.72 6.12 10.43
CA GLY A 15 -8.11 4.72 10.50
C GLY A 15 -7.35 3.94 11.59
N ALA A 16 -7.72 2.70 11.78
CA ALA A 16 -7.09 1.82 12.75
C ALA A 16 -5.65 1.47 12.35
N THR A 17 -5.43 1.19 11.07
CA THR A 17 -4.13 0.78 10.52
C THR A 17 -3.48 1.89 9.69
N ALA A 18 -4.24 2.69 8.96
CA ALA A 18 -3.75 3.68 8.02
C ALA A 18 -4.48 5.01 8.12
N LEU A 19 -3.89 6.08 7.60
CA LEU A 19 -4.57 7.31 7.22
C LEU A 19 -5.31 7.07 5.92
N LEU A 20 -6.57 7.45 5.88
CA LEU A 20 -7.44 7.32 4.70
C LEU A 20 -7.75 8.74 4.19
N PRO A 21 -7.05 9.20 3.14
CA PRO A 21 -7.30 10.54 2.65
C PRO A 21 -8.69 10.64 2.02
N LEU A 22 -9.28 11.82 2.15
CA LEU A 22 -10.57 12.16 1.60
C LEU A 22 -10.45 13.52 0.91
N TYR A 23 -10.93 13.61 -0.32
CA TYR A 23 -11.02 14.86 -1.05
C TYR A 23 -12.48 15.31 -1.20
N LYS A 24 -12.79 16.52 -0.75
CA LYS A 24 -14.12 17.12 -0.90
C LYS A 24 -14.25 17.77 -2.29
N LEU A 25 -15.16 17.23 -3.10
CA LEU A 25 -15.52 17.82 -4.40
C LEU A 25 -16.37 19.10 -4.21
N ASN A 26 -17.17 19.11 -3.15
CA ASN A 26 -17.99 20.23 -2.67
C ASN A 26 -18.33 19.99 -1.20
N ASP A 27 -19.35 20.68 -0.65
CA ASP A 27 -19.70 20.58 0.77
C ASP A 27 -20.13 19.17 1.20
N THR A 28 -20.68 18.38 0.31
CA THR A 28 -21.22 17.02 0.60
C THR A 28 -20.55 15.91 -0.18
N ASP A 29 -20.18 16.14 -1.44
CA ASP A 29 -19.65 15.10 -2.31
C ASP A 29 -18.15 14.88 -2.04
N VAL A 30 -17.75 13.62 -1.87
CA VAL A 30 -16.38 13.26 -1.51
C VAL A 30 -15.84 12.09 -2.35
N VAL A 31 -14.51 12.07 -2.49
CA VAL A 31 -13.72 10.95 -3.01
C VAL A 31 -12.81 10.45 -1.90
N LEU A 32 -12.80 9.14 -1.64
CA LEU A 32 -11.81 8.50 -0.76
C LEU A 32 -10.59 8.09 -1.56
N LEU A 33 -9.40 8.20 -0.94
CA LEU A 33 -8.16 7.60 -1.41
C LEU A 33 -7.86 6.44 -0.46
N ASP A 34 -8.06 5.21 -0.95
CA ASP A 34 -8.12 3.98 -0.16
C ASP A 34 -9.27 3.92 0.87
N THR A 35 -9.46 2.76 1.48
CA THR A 35 -10.64 2.47 2.32
C THR A 35 -10.32 1.74 3.63
N GLY A 36 -9.05 1.48 3.91
CA GLY A 36 -8.62 0.79 5.13
C GLY A 36 -9.00 -0.69 5.17
N TYR A 37 -8.75 -1.29 6.32
CA TYR A 37 -8.96 -2.72 6.55
C TYR A 37 -10.43 -2.99 6.94
N ALA A 38 -11.07 -3.93 6.26
CA ALA A 38 -12.50 -4.22 6.42
C ALA A 38 -12.94 -4.42 7.88
N LYS A 39 -12.21 -5.23 8.62
CA LYS A 39 -12.57 -5.60 10.01
C LYS A 39 -12.42 -4.48 11.02
N LEU A 40 -11.54 -3.52 10.77
CA LEU A 40 -11.20 -2.48 11.74
C LEU A 40 -11.78 -1.11 11.35
N ASP A 41 -11.86 -0.80 10.04
CA ASP A 41 -12.16 0.54 9.57
C ASP A 41 -13.60 0.71 9.03
N ARG A 42 -14.29 -0.38 8.63
CA ARG A 42 -15.64 -0.33 8.02
C ARG A 42 -16.64 0.49 8.82
N SER A 43 -16.79 0.17 10.10
CA SER A 43 -17.74 0.90 10.96
C SER A 43 -17.37 2.37 11.10
N GLY A 44 -16.06 2.65 11.30
CA GLY A 44 -15.56 4.01 11.43
C GLY A 44 -15.79 4.85 10.17
N LEU A 45 -15.54 4.28 8.97
CA LEU A 45 -15.82 4.94 7.68
C LEU A 45 -17.31 5.19 7.47
N THR A 46 -18.15 4.21 7.80
CA THR A 46 -19.60 4.35 7.68
C THR A 46 -20.10 5.52 8.54
N HIS A 47 -19.74 5.57 9.83
CA HIS A 47 -20.12 6.67 10.71
C HIS A 47 -19.51 8.01 10.23
N LEU A 48 -18.25 8.02 9.76
CA LEU A 48 -17.64 9.24 9.23
C LEU A 48 -18.48 9.85 8.08
N LEU A 49 -18.90 9.01 7.13
CA LEU A 49 -19.69 9.45 5.98
C LEU A 49 -21.08 9.92 6.42
N GLU A 50 -21.75 9.18 7.28
CA GLU A 50 -23.13 9.44 7.72
C GLU A 50 -23.21 10.66 8.65
N ASP A 51 -22.35 10.76 9.65
CA ASP A 51 -22.34 11.85 10.65
C ASP A 51 -21.99 13.22 10.01
N ASN A 52 -21.18 13.22 8.95
CA ASN A 52 -20.84 14.42 8.19
C ASN A 52 -21.75 14.67 7.00
N HIS A 53 -22.76 13.82 6.77
CA HIS A 53 -23.66 13.89 5.61
C HIS A 53 -22.91 13.85 4.27
N PHE A 54 -21.79 13.14 4.21
CA PHE A 54 -20.99 13.00 3.00
C PHE A 54 -21.63 11.98 2.04
N GLN A 55 -21.63 12.34 0.77
CA GLN A 55 -22.00 11.48 -0.34
C GLN A 55 -20.73 10.97 -1.01
N LEU A 56 -20.41 9.71 -0.79
CA LEU A 56 -19.25 9.09 -1.42
C LEU A 56 -19.51 8.89 -2.91
N LYS A 57 -18.78 9.62 -3.76
CA LYS A 57 -18.89 9.53 -5.23
C LYS A 57 -17.90 8.54 -5.81
N GLY A 58 -16.70 8.48 -5.24
CA GLY A 58 -15.64 7.64 -5.78
C GLY A 58 -14.61 7.22 -4.78
N ILE A 59 -13.84 6.21 -5.18
CA ILE A 59 -12.73 5.63 -4.44
C ILE A 59 -11.56 5.48 -5.42
N LEU A 60 -10.42 6.11 -5.12
CA LEU A 60 -9.16 5.91 -5.84
C LEU A 60 -8.28 4.99 -5.00
N CYS A 61 -7.95 3.81 -5.54
CA CYS A 61 -7.11 2.83 -4.85
C CYS A 61 -5.64 3.04 -5.19
N SER A 62 -4.79 3.16 -4.17
CA SER A 62 -3.33 3.25 -4.36
C SER A 62 -2.75 1.92 -4.81
N HIS A 63 -3.20 0.81 -4.22
CA HIS A 63 -2.82 -0.56 -4.55
C HIS A 63 -3.82 -1.56 -3.95
N ALA A 64 -3.69 -2.86 -4.28
CA ALA A 64 -4.68 -3.89 -3.94
C ALA A 64 -4.46 -4.58 -2.58
N HIS A 65 -3.64 -4.06 -1.67
CA HIS A 65 -3.55 -4.64 -0.34
C HIS A 65 -4.84 -4.42 0.45
N PHE A 66 -5.25 -5.41 1.24
CA PHE A 66 -6.58 -5.41 1.89
C PHE A 66 -6.70 -4.42 3.06
N ASP A 67 -5.62 -3.90 3.59
CA ASP A 67 -5.62 -2.77 4.53
C ASP A 67 -5.74 -1.41 3.83
N HIS A 68 -5.78 -1.40 2.50
CA HIS A 68 -6.09 -0.24 1.65
C HIS A 68 -7.43 -0.40 0.94
N THR A 69 -7.76 -1.58 0.43
CA THR A 69 -8.96 -1.81 -0.39
C THR A 69 -10.06 -2.62 0.30
N GLY A 70 -9.89 -2.98 1.56
CA GLY A 70 -10.77 -3.90 2.27
C GLY A 70 -12.25 -3.49 2.38
N ASN A 71 -12.57 -2.22 2.13
CA ASN A 71 -13.95 -1.75 2.15
C ASN A 71 -14.47 -1.29 0.79
N VAL A 72 -13.69 -1.41 -0.31
CA VAL A 72 -14.11 -0.90 -1.63
C VAL A 72 -15.44 -1.51 -2.04
N ARG A 73 -15.55 -2.83 -2.10
CA ARG A 73 -16.79 -3.52 -2.47
C ARG A 73 -17.97 -3.13 -1.59
N TYR A 74 -17.77 -3.10 -0.27
CA TYR A 74 -18.83 -2.69 0.66
C TYR A 74 -19.33 -1.27 0.38
N LEU A 75 -18.43 -0.35 0.07
CA LEU A 75 -18.75 1.05 -0.22
C LEU A 75 -19.40 1.20 -1.61
N GLN A 76 -18.96 0.41 -2.62
CA GLN A 76 -19.66 0.31 -3.91
C GLN A 76 -21.12 -0.15 -3.72
N ASP A 77 -21.32 -1.27 -3.01
CA ASP A 77 -22.64 -1.87 -2.80
C ASP A 77 -23.57 -0.96 -1.98
N ARG A 78 -23.04 -0.23 -0.97
CA ARG A 78 -23.83 0.58 -0.05
C ARG A 78 -24.13 1.98 -0.58
N TYR A 79 -23.16 2.63 -1.20
CA TYR A 79 -23.24 4.04 -1.59
C TYR A 79 -23.27 4.26 -3.10
N GLY A 80 -23.08 3.21 -3.91
CA GLY A 80 -22.95 3.34 -5.37
C GLY A 80 -21.69 4.07 -5.79
N ALA A 81 -20.65 4.06 -4.96
CA ALA A 81 -19.39 4.72 -5.25
C ALA A 81 -18.68 4.04 -6.43
N VAL A 82 -18.10 4.84 -7.32
CA VAL A 82 -17.27 4.35 -8.44
C VAL A 82 -15.87 4.08 -7.94
N ALA A 83 -15.29 2.91 -8.21
CA ALA A 83 -13.91 2.59 -7.83
C ALA A 83 -12.95 2.69 -9.03
N ALA A 84 -11.79 3.30 -8.82
CA ALA A 84 -10.71 3.35 -9.79
C ALA A 84 -9.44 2.71 -9.21
N ALA A 85 -8.76 1.89 -10.03
CA ALA A 85 -7.50 1.26 -9.67
C ALA A 85 -6.58 1.15 -10.90
N GLN A 86 -5.27 1.15 -10.65
CA GLN A 86 -4.27 0.90 -11.70
C GLN A 86 -4.48 -0.51 -12.29
N ILE A 87 -4.23 -0.68 -13.58
CA ILE A 87 -4.60 -1.88 -14.36
C ILE A 87 -4.12 -3.20 -13.72
N ILE A 88 -2.91 -3.23 -13.16
CA ILE A 88 -2.37 -4.43 -12.50
C ILE A 88 -3.11 -4.69 -11.20
N GLU A 89 -3.30 -3.66 -10.37
CA GLU A 89 -4.00 -3.73 -9.09
C GLU A 89 -5.48 -4.09 -9.28
N ALA A 90 -6.12 -3.55 -10.30
CA ALA A 90 -7.47 -3.95 -10.71
C ALA A 90 -7.54 -5.44 -11.09
N GLY A 91 -6.52 -5.96 -11.79
CA GLY A 91 -6.42 -7.39 -12.11
C GLY A 91 -6.22 -8.28 -10.89
N ILE A 92 -5.50 -7.81 -9.87
CA ILE A 92 -5.32 -8.53 -8.60
C ILE A 92 -6.61 -8.57 -7.80
N SER A 93 -7.38 -7.49 -7.76
CA SER A 93 -8.56 -7.34 -6.90
C SER A 93 -9.80 -8.12 -7.36
N VAL A 94 -9.82 -8.65 -8.59
CA VAL A 94 -11.05 -9.23 -9.19
C VAL A 94 -11.52 -10.53 -8.54
N ASN A 95 -10.64 -11.35 -7.97
CA ASN A 95 -11.01 -12.61 -7.34
C ASN A 95 -9.92 -13.16 -6.40
N PRO A 96 -10.26 -14.13 -5.52
CA PRO A 96 -9.31 -14.70 -4.56
C PRO A 96 -8.12 -15.43 -5.20
N ASP A 97 -8.25 -15.94 -6.42
CA ASP A 97 -7.16 -16.66 -7.09
C ASP A 97 -6.11 -15.70 -7.64
N ALA A 98 -6.53 -14.51 -8.11
CA ALA A 98 -5.63 -13.45 -8.51
C ALA A 98 -4.84 -12.92 -7.29
N TYR A 99 -5.50 -12.68 -6.16
CA TYR A 99 -4.83 -12.37 -4.90
C TYR A 99 -3.83 -13.45 -4.49
N ARG A 100 -4.24 -14.72 -4.55
CA ARG A 100 -3.36 -15.85 -4.22
C ARG A 100 -2.11 -15.87 -5.09
N ALA A 101 -2.27 -15.68 -6.39
CA ALA A 101 -1.16 -15.70 -7.34
C ALA A 101 -0.15 -14.57 -7.10
N ASN A 102 -0.61 -13.40 -6.64
CA ASN A 102 0.23 -12.22 -6.43
C ASN A 102 0.70 -12.05 -4.99
N TYR A 103 -0.03 -12.59 -4.01
CA TYR A 103 0.25 -12.32 -2.60
C TYR A 103 1.02 -13.42 -1.90
N VAL A 104 0.43 -14.63 -1.81
CA VAL A 104 1.01 -15.74 -1.06
C VAL A 104 0.48 -17.08 -1.56
N PRO A 105 1.28 -18.16 -1.56
CA PRO A 105 0.89 -19.48 -2.04
C PRO A 105 -0.01 -20.24 -1.04
N LEU A 106 -1.18 -19.68 -0.72
CA LEU A 106 -2.18 -20.34 0.12
C LEU A 106 -2.92 -21.44 -0.65
N THR A 107 -3.52 -22.39 0.07
CA THR A 107 -4.46 -23.34 -0.53
C THR A 107 -5.70 -22.60 -1.07
N TYR A 108 -6.38 -23.17 -2.08
CA TYR A 108 -7.59 -22.60 -2.67
C TYR A 108 -8.66 -22.23 -1.61
N GLY A 109 -8.93 -23.16 -0.69
CA GLY A 109 -9.92 -22.92 0.38
C GLY A 109 -9.53 -21.77 1.32
N ARG A 110 -8.23 -21.60 1.60
CA ARG A 110 -7.72 -20.51 2.44
C ARG A 110 -7.72 -19.19 1.71
N SER A 111 -7.31 -19.12 0.45
CA SER A 111 -7.36 -17.88 -0.32
C SER A 111 -8.79 -17.35 -0.42
N ARG A 112 -9.78 -18.20 -0.67
CA ARG A 112 -11.19 -17.80 -0.63
C ARG A 112 -11.62 -17.30 0.74
N LYS A 113 -11.21 -17.95 1.83
CA LYS A 113 -11.55 -17.53 3.18
C LYS A 113 -10.98 -16.15 3.53
N TYR A 114 -9.77 -15.86 3.08
CA TYR A 114 -9.09 -14.59 3.42
C TYR A 114 -9.42 -13.44 2.47
N PHE A 115 -9.62 -13.72 1.17
CA PHE A 115 -9.68 -12.68 0.15
C PHE A 115 -11.05 -12.47 -0.50
N LEU A 116 -12.01 -13.40 -0.35
CA LEU A 116 -13.28 -13.30 -1.09
C LEU A 116 -14.07 -12.02 -0.78
N GLU A 117 -14.09 -11.60 0.48
CA GLU A 117 -14.81 -10.40 0.91
C GLU A 117 -14.08 -9.09 0.56
N GLU A 118 -12.78 -9.18 0.26
CA GLU A 118 -11.92 -8.06 -0.09
C GLU A 118 -11.87 -7.82 -1.61
N CYS A 119 -12.37 -8.79 -2.40
CA CYS A 119 -12.40 -8.67 -3.86
C CYS A 119 -13.41 -7.63 -4.31
N PHE A 120 -13.01 -6.81 -5.28
CA PHE A 120 -13.87 -5.85 -5.93
C PHE A 120 -13.57 -5.76 -7.43
N ILE A 121 -14.45 -5.13 -8.18
CA ILE A 121 -14.22 -4.80 -9.60
C ILE A 121 -14.08 -3.29 -9.69
N ALA A 122 -12.95 -2.83 -10.24
CA ALA A 122 -12.75 -1.42 -10.52
C ALA A 122 -13.63 -1.00 -11.71
N ASP A 123 -14.40 0.07 -11.54
CA ASP A 123 -15.24 0.65 -12.59
C ASP A 123 -14.41 1.45 -13.59
N VAL A 124 -13.29 2.02 -13.13
CA VAL A 124 -12.34 2.81 -13.92
C VAL A 124 -10.95 2.20 -13.80
N ILE A 125 -10.38 1.86 -14.94
CA ILE A 125 -9.01 1.32 -15.03
C ILE A 125 -8.05 2.48 -15.29
N ILE A 126 -7.06 2.64 -14.40
CA ILE A 126 -5.98 3.62 -14.56
C ILE A 126 -4.86 2.95 -15.37
N PRO A 127 -4.49 3.47 -16.56
CA PRO A 127 -3.37 2.93 -17.34
C PRO A 127 -2.04 2.98 -16.57
N ALA A 128 -1.14 2.04 -16.89
CA ALA A 128 0.17 1.93 -16.22
C ALA A 128 1.12 3.12 -16.50
N ASP A 129 0.81 3.93 -17.50
CA ASP A 129 1.56 5.14 -17.91
C ASP A 129 0.80 6.44 -17.62
N ALA A 130 -0.37 6.35 -16.96
CA ALA A 130 -1.16 7.55 -16.65
C ALA A 130 -0.38 8.46 -15.69
N ALA A 131 -0.33 9.76 -16.01
CA ALA A 131 0.20 10.82 -15.14
C ALA A 131 -0.92 11.61 -14.46
N GLU A 132 -2.16 11.47 -14.91
CA GLU A 132 -3.33 12.17 -14.34
C GLU A 132 -4.61 11.38 -14.63
N LEU A 133 -5.63 11.65 -13.81
CA LEU A 133 -6.97 11.09 -13.98
C LEU A 133 -8.01 12.16 -13.65
N THR A 134 -8.96 12.37 -14.55
CA THR A 134 -10.20 13.11 -14.21
C THR A 134 -11.20 12.10 -13.63
N PHE A 135 -11.53 12.25 -12.35
CA PHE A 135 -12.35 11.31 -11.62
C PHE A 135 -13.40 12.04 -10.77
N CYS A 136 -14.66 11.65 -10.89
CA CYS A 136 -15.79 12.32 -10.23
C CYS A 136 -15.82 13.85 -10.42
N GLY A 137 -15.37 14.32 -11.59
CA GLY A 137 -15.36 15.76 -11.94
C GLY A 137 -14.16 16.56 -11.43
N ALA A 138 -13.22 15.93 -10.71
CA ALA A 138 -11.96 16.56 -10.27
C ALA A 138 -10.74 15.91 -10.94
N LYS A 139 -9.65 16.67 -11.07
CA LYS A 139 -8.41 16.20 -11.70
C LYS A 139 -7.39 15.83 -10.62
N PHE A 140 -7.00 14.56 -10.60
CA PHE A 140 -5.97 14.00 -9.72
C PHE A 140 -4.69 13.72 -10.51
N GLY A 141 -3.53 14.03 -9.93
CA GLY A 141 -2.25 13.56 -10.45
C GLY A 141 -2.04 12.09 -10.07
N ILE A 142 -1.39 11.33 -10.94
CA ILE A 142 -1.05 9.93 -10.72
C ILE A 142 0.47 9.77 -10.79
N LEU A 143 1.06 9.27 -9.72
CA LEU A 143 2.47 8.91 -9.64
C LEU A 143 2.59 7.39 -9.78
N GLN A 144 3.28 6.92 -10.79
CA GLN A 144 3.58 5.49 -10.91
C GLN A 144 4.72 5.16 -9.94
N LEU A 145 4.42 4.41 -8.87
CA LEU A 145 5.36 4.06 -7.79
C LEU A 145 5.42 2.54 -7.57
N PRO A 146 5.68 1.74 -8.64
CA PRO A 146 5.73 0.29 -8.50
C PRO A 146 6.90 -0.16 -7.63
N GLY A 147 6.71 -1.28 -6.93
CA GLY A 147 7.73 -1.90 -6.08
C GLY A 147 7.13 -2.53 -4.85
N HIS A 148 6.52 -1.76 -3.96
CA HIS A 148 5.73 -2.28 -2.85
C HIS A 148 4.64 -3.26 -3.33
N SER A 149 3.89 -2.88 -4.35
CA SER A 149 3.11 -3.77 -5.21
C SER A 149 3.38 -3.48 -6.69
N ALA A 150 2.93 -4.34 -7.59
CA ALA A 150 3.30 -4.31 -9.00
C ALA A 150 2.78 -3.06 -9.73
N GLY A 151 1.60 -2.58 -9.37
CA GLY A 151 0.92 -1.42 -9.95
C GLY A 151 0.67 -0.31 -8.93
N HIS A 152 1.45 -0.24 -7.85
CA HIS A 152 1.29 0.80 -6.83
C HIS A 152 1.36 2.20 -7.42
N ILE A 153 0.44 3.06 -7.02
CA ILE A 153 0.41 4.47 -7.41
C ILE A 153 0.35 5.40 -6.20
N GLY A 154 1.00 6.56 -6.32
CA GLY A 154 0.69 7.72 -5.50
C GLY A 154 -0.38 8.57 -6.17
N ILE A 155 -1.13 9.35 -5.39
CA ILE A 155 -2.24 10.16 -5.87
C ILE A 155 -2.03 11.60 -5.39
N ILE A 156 -2.01 12.56 -6.32
CA ILE A 156 -1.94 13.99 -5.99
C ILE A 156 -3.35 14.55 -6.08
N THR A 157 -3.85 15.11 -4.98
CA THR A 157 -5.18 15.74 -4.94
C THR A 157 -5.19 17.05 -5.74
N PRO A 158 -6.37 17.59 -6.11
CA PRO A 158 -6.46 18.90 -6.78
C PRO A 158 -5.82 20.05 -6.00
N ASP A 159 -5.64 19.91 -4.67
CA ASP A 159 -4.93 20.90 -3.83
C ASP A 159 -3.41 20.73 -3.85
N GLY A 160 -2.88 19.75 -4.60
CA GLY A 160 -1.47 19.44 -4.69
C GLY A 160 -0.92 18.57 -3.55
N VAL A 161 -1.76 18.05 -2.65
CA VAL A 161 -1.34 17.14 -1.59
C VAL A 161 -1.07 15.75 -2.17
N ALA A 162 0.11 15.19 -1.92
CA ALA A 162 0.49 13.87 -2.38
C ALA A 162 0.13 12.78 -1.34
N TYR A 163 -0.69 11.83 -1.71
CA TYR A 163 -0.86 10.57 -0.99
C TYR A 163 0.06 9.52 -1.60
N LEU A 164 0.98 8.99 -0.80
CA LEU A 164 2.06 8.10 -1.27
C LEU A 164 1.77 6.62 -1.02
N GLY A 165 0.59 6.28 -0.45
CA GLY A 165 0.27 4.91 -0.07
C GLY A 165 1.39 4.30 0.78
N ASP A 166 1.88 3.13 0.37
CA ASP A 166 2.94 2.37 1.02
C ASP A 166 4.30 2.47 0.30
N CYS A 167 4.44 3.44 -0.62
CA CYS A 167 5.76 3.72 -1.20
C CYS A 167 6.76 4.17 -0.13
N LEU A 168 6.29 4.91 0.90
CA LEU A 168 7.06 5.21 2.11
C LEU A 168 6.31 4.72 3.33
N ILE A 169 7.06 4.33 4.36
CA ILE A 169 6.54 4.08 5.71
C ILE A 169 7.12 5.10 6.68
N SER A 170 6.40 5.43 7.75
CA SER A 170 6.84 6.38 8.76
C SER A 170 8.00 5.84 9.59
N ARG A 171 8.72 6.73 10.29
CA ARG A 171 9.84 6.33 11.15
C ARG A 171 9.44 5.29 12.20
N SER A 172 8.29 5.46 12.84
CA SER A 172 7.79 4.49 13.81
C SER A 172 7.56 3.11 13.20
N GLN A 173 7.16 3.05 11.93
CA GLN A 173 6.99 1.78 11.21
C GLN A 173 8.34 1.15 10.82
N ILE A 174 9.34 1.95 10.45
CA ILE A 174 10.71 1.47 10.20
C ILE A 174 11.28 0.81 11.46
N ASP A 175 11.11 1.45 12.63
CA ASP A 175 11.61 0.95 13.91
C ASP A 175 10.94 -0.38 14.32
N GLU A 176 9.68 -0.59 13.97
CA GLU A 176 8.92 -1.81 14.31
C GLU A 176 9.07 -2.93 13.28
N ALA A 177 9.26 -2.58 12.01
CA ALA A 177 9.28 -3.55 10.91
C ALA A 177 10.56 -4.39 10.91
N LYS A 178 10.44 -5.69 10.77
CA LYS A 178 11.55 -6.64 10.72
C LYS A 178 12.06 -6.89 9.30
N LEU A 179 11.18 -6.74 8.32
CA LEU A 179 11.48 -6.90 6.91
C LEU A 179 10.53 -5.99 6.13
N PRO A 180 11.03 -5.19 5.17
CA PRO A 180 10.16 -4.39 4.32
C PRO A 180 9.21 -5.26 3.50
N THR A 181 7.97 -4.81 3.30
CA THR A 181 7.06 -5.43 2.35
C THR A 181 7.30 -4.80 0.98
N SER A 182 7.91 -5.55 0.08
CA SER A 182 8.14 -5.13 -1.30
C SER A 182 8.11 -6.33 -2.24
N MET A 183 7.41 -6.19 -3.36
CA MET A 183 7.34 -7.24 -4.37
C MET A 183 8.51 -7.18 -5.35
N PHE A 184 9.03 -5.99 -5.62
CA PHE A 184 10.11 -5.74 -6.59
C PHE A 184 11.09 -4.71 -6.02
N ILE A 185 12.12 -5.19 -5.32
CA ILE A 185 13.04 -4.35 -4.54
C ILE A 185 13.70 -3.26 -5.39
N ALA A 186 14.24 -3.59 -6.57
CA ALA A 186 14.86 -2.60 -7.46
C ALA A 186 13.89 -1.48 -7.84
N ARG A 187 12.66 -1.84 -8.24
CA ARG A 187 11.63 -0.87 -8.63
C ARG A 187 11.14 -0.04 -7.45
N ASP A 188 11.06 -0.63 -6.26
CA ASP A 188 10.70 0.06 -5.03
C ASP A 188 11.74 1.12 -4.66
N LEU A 189 13.02 0.79 -4.77
CA LEU A 189 14.12 1.74 -4.60
C LEU A 189 14.10 2.86 -5.66
N GLU A 190 13.82 2.54 -6.92
CA GLU A 190 13.65 3.54 -7.99
C GLU A 190 12.47 4.48 -7.70
N SER A 191 11.32 3.93 -7.30
CA SER A 191 10.13 4.70 -6.92
C SER A 191 10.42 5.64 -5.75
N LYS A 192 11.08 5.15 -4.70
CA LYS A 192 11.50 5.99 -3.56
C LYS A 192 12.45 7.11 -4.00
N ARG A 193 13.47 6.80 -4.81
CA ARG A 193 14.42 7.81 -5.34
C ARG A 193 13.73 8.86 -6.20
N SER A 194 12.70 8.49 -6.96
CA SER A 194 11.94 9.43 -7.80
C SER A 194 11.22 10.51 -6.97
N LEU A 195 10.88 10.23 -5.71
CA LEU A 195 10.21 11.16 -4.82
C LEU A 195 11.09 12.36 -4.41
N TYR A 196 12.42 12.29 -4.56
CA TYR A 196 13.29 13.46 -4.33
C TYR A 196 12.98 14.64 -5.28
N ALA A 197 12.44 14.35 -6.47
CA ALA A 197 12.02 15.37 -7.42
C ALA A 197 10.56 15.85 -7.24
N LEU A 198 9.82 15.25 -6.31
CA LEU A 198 8.42 15.58 -6.07
C LEU A 198 8.32 16.75 -5.08
N HIS A 199 7.65 17.83 -5.49
CA HIS A 199 7.42 19.00 -4.64
C HIS A 199 5.93 19.25 -4.45
N CYS A 200 5.43 18.96 -3.24
CA CYS A 200 4.05 19.14 -2.83
C CYS A 200 3.98 19.93 -1.51
N PRO A 201 2.90 20.68 -1.25
CA PRO A 201 2.73 21.42 0.01
C PRO A 201 2.56 20.49 1.22
N ALA A 202 2.08 19.25 1.00
CA ALA A 202 1.97 18.22 2.04
C ALA A 202 2.01 16.82 1.41
N TYR A 203 2.47 15.86 2.21
CA TYR A 203 2.59 14.45 1.84
C TYR A 203 1.91 13.59 2.91
N ILE A 204 1.03 12.69 2.49
CA ILE A 204 0.35 11.74 3.36
C ILE A 204 0.98 10.38 3.14
N VAL A 205 1.56 9.83 4.19
CA VAL A 205 2.06 8.44 4.25
C VAL A 205 1.01 7.61 4.95
N ALA A 206 0.59 6.49 4.34
CA ALA A 206 -0.56 5.73 4.81
C ALA A 206 -0.42 5.30 6.27
N HIS A 207 0.75 4.85 6.69
CA HIS A 207 1.01 4.38 8.05
C HIS A 207 1.88 5.35 8.88
N LYS A 208 1.46 6.37 9.41
CA LYS A 208 0.27 7.13 9.80
C LYS A 208 0.66 8.58 10.02
N GLU A 209 1.29 9.23 9.06
CA GLU A 209 1.84 10.57 9.27
C GLU A 209 1.62 11.49 8.05
N VAL A 210 1.50 12.79 8.33
CA VAL A 210 1.43 13.85 7.31
C VAL A 210 2.68 14.71 7.45
N PHE A 211 3.40 14.90 6.34
CA PHE A 211 4.65 15.64 6.28
C PHE A 211 4.54 16.87 5.39
N THR A 212 5.35 17.87 5.64
CA THR A 212 5.60 18.99 4.72
C THR A 212 6.90 18.82 3.95
N ASP A 213 7.78 17.93 4.41
CA ASP A 213 9.04 17.55 3.75
C ASP A 213 9.30 16.06 4.03
N ILE A 214 9.62 15.31 2.97
CA ILE A 214 9.89 13.88 3.02
C ILE A 214 11.33 13.52 2.65
N THR A 215 12.20 14.50 2.47
CA THR A 215 13.57 14.27 1.99
C THR A 215 14.32 13.28 2.88
N ASP A 216 14.33 13.49 4.19
CA ASP A 216 15.00 12.57 5.12
C ASP A 216 14.28 11.22 5.18
N LEU A 217 12.94 11.22 5.15
CA LEU A 217 12.15 9.99 5.20
C LEU A 217 12.41 9.09 3.99
N ILE A 218 12.63 9.66 2.80
CA ILE A 218 13.02 8.90 1.60
C ILE A 218 14.35 8.18 1.86
N GLY A 219 15.35 8.90 2.36
CA GLY A 219 16.66 8.33 2.68
C GLY A 219 16.57 7.22 3.72
N GLU A 220 15.79 7.41 4.78
CA GLU A 220 15.56 6.42 5.84
C GLU A 220 14.88 5.15 5.29
N ASN A 221 13.88 5.27 4.41
CA ASN A 221 13.22 4.14 3.78
C ASN A 221 14.14 3.37 2.82
N ILE A 222 14.97 4.06 2.05
CA ILE A 222 16.00 3.43 1.19
C ILE A 222 17.00 2.67 2.05
N HIS A 223 17.55 3.33 3.08
CA HIS A 223 18.49 2.72 4.00
C HIS A 223 17.92 1.50 4.72
N PHE A 224 16.63 1.54 5.08
CA PHE A 224 15.95 0.39 5.70
C PHE A 224 15.96 -0.83 4.78
N ILE A 225 15.68 -0.67 3.48
CA ILE A 225 15.76 -1.78 2.51
C ILE A 225 17.20 -2.29 2.39
N GLU A 226 18.14 -1.39 2.18
CA GLU A 226 19.56 -1.74 1.96
C GLU A 226 20.18 -2.40 3.21
N SER A 227 19.86 -1.91 4.41
CA SER A 227 20.33 -2.51 5.66
C SER A 227 19.76 -3.92 5.90
N LYS A 228 18.49 -4.13 5.56
CA LYS A 228 17.89 -5.48 5.69
C LYS A 228 18.49 -6.48 4.70
N ALA A 229 18.83 -6.05 3.49
CA ALA A 229 19.58 -6.89 2.56
C ALA A 229 20.94 -7.27 3.12
N GLN A 230 21.67 -6.32 3.72
CA GLN A 230 22.96 -6.62 4.35
C GLN A 230 22.80 -7.59 5.54
N GLU A 231 21.79 -7.38 6.40
CA GLU A 231 21.50 -8.29 7.51
C GLU A 231 21.18 -9.71 7.04
N MET A 232 20.50 -9.85 5.88
CA MET A 232 20.24 -11.15 5.24
C MET A 232 21.55 -11.78 4.76
N LEU A 233 22.40 -11.03 4.06
CA LEU A 233 23.72 -11.51 3.61
C LEU A 233 24.60 -11.96 4.78
N ASP A 234 24.59 -11.23 5.88
CA ASP A 234 25.36 -11.57 7.10
C ASP A 234 24.92 -12.89 7.76
N CYS A 235 23.73 -13.38 7.43
CA CYS A 235 23.23 -14.69 7.87
C CYS A 235 23.55 -15.83 6.89
N LEU A 236 23.98 -15.51 5.66
CA LEU A 236 24.26 -16.50 4.62
C LEU A 236 25.65 -17.12 4.81
N THR A 237 25.73 -18.44 4.69
CA THR A 237 26.98 -19.19 4.68
C THR A 237 26.98 -20.21 3.54
N ASP A 238 28.17 -20.56 3.03
CA ASP A 238 28.33 -21.51 1.94
C ASP A 238 27.62 -22.85 2.20
N GLY A 239 26.88 -23.31 1.22
CA GLY A 239 26.14 -24.57 1.27
C GLY A 239 24.83 -24.53 2.03
N MET A 240 24.38 -23.37 2.49
CA MET A 240 23.09 -23.17 3.13
C MET A 240 21.96 -23.32 2.11
N THR A 241 20.89 -24.01 2.49
CA THR A 241 19.64 -23.99 1.70
C THR A 241 18.86 -22.70 1.96
N PHE A 242 17.93 -22.35 1.05
CA PHE A 242 17.04 -21.21 1.24
C PHE A 242 16.28 -21.27 2.58
N ASP A 243 15.76 -22.45 2.94
CA ASP A 243 15.02 -22.65 4.21
C ASP A 243 15.92 -22.44 5.44
N GLN A 244 17.19 -22.83 5.36
CA GLN A 244 18.15 -22.59 6.44
C GLN A 244 18.47 -21.10 6.56
N TRP A 245 18.63 -20.42 5.43
CA TRP A 245 18.91 -18.98 5.40
C TRP A 245 17.77 -18.15 6.01
N ILE A 246 16.52 -18.38 5.56
CA ILE A 246 15.37 -17.68 6.13
C ILE A 246 15.19 -18.00 7.63
N TYR A 247 15.47 -19.23 8.05
CA TYR A 247 15.41 -19.62 9.46
C TYR A 247 16.44 -18.85 10.31
N GLU A 248 17.70 -18.79 9.89
CA GLU A 248 18.74 -18.07 10.64
C GLU A 248 18.48 -16.55 10.67
N PHE A 249 18.00 -15.97 9.58
CA PHE A 249 17.55 -14.57 9.57
C PHE A 249 16.40 -14.34 10.55
N CYS A 250 15.33 -15.14 10.48
CA CYS A 250 14.20 -15.02 11.37
C CYS A 250 14.58 -15.15 12.85
N LYS A 251 15.50 -16.05 13.16
CA LYS A 251 16.03 -16.25 14.51
C LYS A 251 16.84 -15.05 14.98
N ARG A 252 17.76 -14.52 14.16
CA ARG A 252 18.58 -13.35 14.45
C ARG A 252 17.74 -12.11 14.69
N GLU A 253 16.78 -11.83 13.79
CA GLU A 253 15.94 -10.65 13.82
C GLU A 253 14.72 -10.80 14.76
N ASN A 254 14.60 -11.94 15.46
CA ASN A 254 13.44 -12.25 16.32
C ASN A 254 12.11 -12.10 15.58
N VAL A 255 12.08 -12.52 14.30
CA VAL A 255 10.85 -12.54 13.49
C VAL A 255 9.94 -13.67 14.01
N ARG A 256 8.81 -13.30 14.61
CA ARG A 256 7.84 -14.26 15.12
C ARG A 256 6.61 -14.28 14.25
N THR A 257 6.34 -15.43 13.64
CA THR A 257 5.12 -15.64 12.87
C THR A 257 4.16 -16.52 13.67
N HIS A 258 2.96 -16.02 13.92
CA HIS A 258 1.96 -16.73 14.75
C HIS A 258 0.96 -17.55 13.91
N ASN A 259 1.00 -17.39 12.59
CA ASN A 259 0.12 -18.12 11.67
C ASN A 259 0.77 -18.25 10.29
N GLU A 260 0.24 -19.18 9.51
CA GLU A 260 0.73 -19.51 8.18
C GLU A 260 0.71 -18.33 7.19
N LEU A 261 -0.32 -17.47 7.25
CA LEU A 261 -0.39 -16.30 6.37
C LEU A 261 0.78 -15.34 6.63
N LYS A 262 1.05 -15.03 7.90
CA LYS A 262 2.20 -14.18 8.26
C LYS A 262 3.54 -14.81 7.86
N PHE A 263 3.68 -16.13 8.05
CA PHE A 263 4.89 -16.82 7.62
C PHE A 263 5.07 -16.74 6.10
N SER A 264 4.01 -17.00 5.33
CA SER A 264 4.07 -16.92 3.86
C SER A 264 4.39 -15.51 3.35
N VAL A 265 3.97 -14.45 4.06
CA VAL A 265 4.36 -13.07 3.73
C VAL A 265 5.85 -12.84 3.97
N VAL A 266 6.39 -13.32 5.09
CA VAL A 266 7.83 -13.22 5.39
C VAL A 266 8.64 -14.00 4.35
N GLU A 267 8.27 -15.24 4.05
CA GLU A 267 8.92 -16.09 3.06
C GLU A 267 8.94 -15.43 1.67
N ARG A 268 7.79 -14.89 1.22
CA ARG A 268 7.72 -14.16 -0.04
C ARG A 268 8.63 -12.93 -0.06
N ASN A 269 8.58 -12.09 0.97
CA ASN A 269 9.41 -10.90 1.04
C ASN A 269 10.90 -11.29 1.05
N PHE A 270 11.26 -12.31 1.80
CA PHE A 270 12.63 -12.83 1.83
C PHE A 270 13.07 -13.33 0.44
N ALA A 271 12.21 -14.06 -0.27
CA ALA A 271 12.49 -14.53 -1.63
C ALA A 271 12.66 -13.37 -2.63
N ASN A 272 11.86 -12.30 -2.50
CA ASN A 272 12.00 -11.09 -3.34
C ASN A 272 13.36 -10.39 -3.11
N PHE A 273 13.82 -10.33 -1.85
CA PHE A 273 15.16 -9.82 -1.54
C PHE A 273 16.26 -10.71 -2.10
N ALA A 274 16.14 -12.04 -1.95
CA ALA A 274 17.11 -13.00 -2.49
C ALA A 274 17.22 -12.87 -4.01
N ALA A 275 16.10 -12.81 -4.74
CA ALA A 275 16.10 -12.63 -6.19
C ALA A 275 16.75 -11.30 -6.60
N TRP A 276 16.48 -10.21 -5.89
CA TRP A 276 17.14 -8.93 -6.16
C TRP A 276 18.64 -8.98 -5.89
N MET A 277 19.09 -9.61 -4.79
CA MET A 277 20.53 -9.77 -4.50
C MET A 277 21.24 -10.65 -5.52
N GLU A 278 20.55 -11.64 -6.10
CA GLU A 278 21.05 -12.44 -7.22
C GLU A 278 21.23 -11.59 -8.48
N ASP A 279 20.21 -10.78 -8.84
CA ASP A 279 20.27 -9.85 -9.98
C ASP A 279 21.40 -8.82 -9.84
N GLU A 280 21.68 -8.34 -8.62
CA GLU A 280 22.80 -7.43 -8.31
C GLU A 280 24.15 -8.14 -8.19
N GLY A 281 24.18 -9.47 -8.28
CA GLY A 281 25.42 -10.29 -8.18
C GLY A 281 25.99 -10.39 -6.77
N ALA A 282 25.20 -10.09 -5.74
CA ALA A 282 25.61 -10.21 -4.34
C ALA A 282 25.59 -11.66 -3.84
N ILE A 283 24.78 -12.52 -4.48
CA ILE A 283 24.71 -13.97 -4.23
C ILE A 283 24.67 -14.73 -5.58
N THR A 284 24.89 -16.06 -5.55
CA THR A 284 24.88 -16.95 -6.71
C THR A 284 24.06 -18.18 -6.45
#